data_1c8d3a53e275a3b7d0dfa99eecf4231d
#
_entry.id   1c8d3a53e275a3b7d0dfa99eecf4231d
#
_cell.length_a   1.000
_cell.length_b   1.000
_cell.length_c   1.000
_cell.angle_alpha   90.00
_cell.angle_beta   90.00
_cell.angle_gamma   90.00
#
_symmetry.space_group_name_H-M   'P 1'
#
loop_
_entity.id
_entity.type
_entity.pdbx_description
1 polymer ?
#
loop_
_entity_poly.entity_id
_entity_poly.type
_entity_poly.pdbx_seq_one_letter_code
_entity_poly.pdbx_strand_id
1 'polypeptide(L)'
;MIRLLIASILFFLPLEGFDDEKQREIENEAINLVIKKYGKGLKNRFKGTGANPSYRSWYENDCFVSIAAGTYQEDTWSAMKWFSVNVCSESAEIMESE
;
A
#
# COMPACT_ATOMS: atom_id res chain seq x y z
N MET A 1 -0.73 42.82 0.12
CA MET A 1 -0.01 42.02 -0.88
C MET A 1 0.92 41.03 -0.25
N ILE A 2 1.68 41.47 0.70
CA ILE A 2 2.57 40.55 1.41
C ILE A 2 1.78 39.44 2.09
N ARG A 3 0.61 39.77 2.61
CA ARG A 3 -0.25 38.78 3.22
C ARG A 3 -0.67 37.66 2.28
N LEU A 4 -0.96 38.05 1.04
CA LEU A 4 -1.39 37.08 0.06
C LEU A 4 -0.28 36.09 -0.27
N LEU A 5 0.95 36.56 -0.34
CA LEU A 5 2.08 35.69 -0.58
C LEU A 5 2.30 34.71 0.57
N ILE A 6 2.19 35.22 1.78
CA ILE A 6 2.33 34.37 2.97
C ILE A 6 1.22 33.33 3.04
N ALA A 7 0.00 33.74 2.71
CA ALA A 7 -1.14 32.84 2.70
C ALA A 7 -0.93 31.72 1.67
N SER A 8 -0.39 32.07 0.52
CA SER A 8 -0.14 31.06 -0.51
C SER A 8 0.89 30.04 -0.05
N ILE A 9 1.93 30.51 0.60
CA ILE A 9 2.97 29.60 1.12
C ILE A 9 2.41 28.69 2.17
N LEU A 10 1.57 29.21 3.06
CA LEU A 10 0.94 28.43 4.10
C LEU A 10 0.02 27.37 3.54
N PHE A 11 -0.61 27.65 2.42
CA PHE A 11 -1.47 26.67 1.79
C PHE A 11 -0.69 25.48 1.26
N PHE A 12 0.45 25.72 0.66
CA PHE A 12 1.22 24.63 0.07
C PHE A 12 1.69 23.63 1.11
N LEU A 13 2.24 24.11 2.20
CA LEU A 13 2.80 23.21 3.23
C LEU A 13 1.75 22.28 3.84
N PRO A 14 0.60 22.77 4.26
CA PRO A 14 -0.43 21.88 4.82
C PRO A 14 -0.96 20.88 3.81
N LEU A 15 -1.08 21.28 2.55
CA LEU A 15 -1.58 20.39 1.53
C LEU A 15 -0.66 19.22 1.28
N GLU A 16 0.64 19.46 1.28
CA GLU A 16 1.60 18.38 1.08
C GLU A 16 1.53 17.36 2.21
N GLY A 17 1.51 17.81 3.45
CA GLY A 17 1.38 16.93 4.58
C GLY A 17 0.07 16.20 4.59
N PHE A 18 -0.98 16.85 4.17
CA PHE A 18 -2.30 16.26 4.11
C PHE A 18 -2.35 15.15 3.06
N ASP A 19 -1.72 15.38 1.91
CA ASP A 19 -1.68 14.40 0.84
C ASP A 19 -0.91 13.15 1.25
N ASP A 20 0.18 13.32 1.96
CA ASP A 20 0.98 12.19 2.44
C ASP A 20 0.18 11.34 3.41
N GLU A 21 -0.56 11.98 4.30
CA GLU A 21 -1.37 11.29 5.27
C GLU A 21 -2.51 10.53 4.60
N LYS A 22 -3.17 11.16 3.64
CA LYS A 22 -4.23 10.54 2.89
C LYS A 22 -3.71 9.36 2.08
N GLN A 23 -2.57 9.53 1.44
CA GLN A 23 -1.95 8.47 0.67
C GLN A 23 -1.64 7.26 1.54
N ARG A 24 -1.13 7.50 2.73
CA ARG A 24 -0.80 6.43 3.66
C ARG A 24 -2.05 5.68 4.11
N GLU A 25 -3.13 6.40 4.34
CA GLU A 25 -4.39 5.77 4.71
C GLU A 25 -4.91 4.88 3.59
N ILE A 26 -4.81 5.35 2.36
CA ILE A 26 -5.24 4.58 1.20
C ILE A 26 -4.40 3.32 1.04
N GLU A 27 -3.09 3.44 1.23
CA GLU A 27 -2.20 2.28 1.14
C GLU A 27 -2.50 1.26 2.25
N ASN A 28 -2.76 1.74 3.45
CA ASN A 28 -3.11 0.86 4.56
C ASN A 28 -4.42 0.14 4.31
N GLU A 29 -5.39 0.84 3.77
CA GLU A 29 -6.67 0.22 3.44
C GLU A 29 -6.49 -0.85 2.38
N ALA A 30 -5.65 -0.59 1.39
CA ALA A 30 -5.36 -1.57 0.34
C ALA A 30 -4.71 -2.82 0.92
N ILE A 31 -3.76 -2.66 1.82
CA ILE A 31 -3.12 -3.80 2.47
C ILE A 31 -4.14 -4.59 3.27
N ASN A 32 -5.02 -3.92 4.00
CA ASN A 32 -6.05 -4.58 4.77
C ASN A 32 -7.01 -5.39 3.89
N LEU A 33 -7.34 -4.87 2.72
CA LEU A 33 -8.19 -5.60 1.78
C LEU A 33 -7.51 -6.87 1.28
N VAL A 34 -6.21 -6.80 1.01
CA VAL A 34 -5.45 -7.99 0.61
C VAL A 34 -5.41 -9.01 1.74
N ILE A 35 -5.13 -8.56 2.95
CA ILE A 35 -5.07 -9.46 4.10
C ILE A 35 -6.41 -10.12 4.34
N LYS A 36 -7.49 -9.35 4.24
CA LYS A 36 -8.82 -9.87 4.47
C LYS A 36 -9.20 -10.94 3.46
N LYS A 37 -8.84 -10.74 2.20
CA LYS A 37 -9.23 -11.65 1.14
C LYS A 37 -8.26 -12.81 0.96
N TYR A 38 -6.97 -12.55 1.08
CA TYR A 38 -5.94 -13.54 0.74
C TYR A 38 -5.02 -13.90 1.91
N GLY A 39 -5.11 -13.18 3.02
CA GLY A 39 -4.14 -13.33 4.10
C GLY A 39 -4.01 -14.73 4.65
N LYS A 40 -5.12 -15.45 4.76
CA LYS A 40 -5.11 -16.81 5.28
C LYS A 40 -4.34 -17.74 4.36
N GLY A 41 -4.57 -17.62 3.06
CA GLY A 41 -3.85 -18.43 2.08
C GLY A 41 -2.38 -18.11 2.05
N LEU A 42 -2.04 -16.82 2.21
CA LEU A 42 -0.64 -16.41 2.23
C LEU A 42 0.08 -16.96 3.45
N LYS A 43 -0.56 -16.91 4.62
CA LYS A 43 0.03 -17.48 5.83
C LYS A 43 0.30 -18.97 5.66
N ASN A 44 -0.66 -19.69 5.08
CA ASN A 44 -0.50 -21.12 4.85
C ASN A 44 0.66 -21.41 3.90
N ARG A 45 0.82 -20.56 2.89
CA ARG A 45 1.89 -20.72 1.92
C ARG A 45 3.28 -20.57 2.53
N PHE A 46 3.40 -19.67 3.51
CA PHE A 46 4.67 -19.41 4.17
C PHE A 46 4.89 -20.24 5.42
N LYS A 47 3.94 -21.08 5.77
CA LYS A 47 3.97 -21.83 7.01
C LYS A 47 5.19 -22.72 7.13
N GLY A 48 5.58 -23.36 6.03
CA GLY A 48 6.72 -24.28 6.04
C GLY A 48 8.06 -23.59 6.15
N THR A 49 8.11 -22.29 5.93
CA THR A 49 9.38 -21.55 5.99
C THR A 49 9.60 -20.88 7.34
N GLY A 50 8.56 -20.87 8.19
CA GLY A 50 8.63 -20.17 9.46
C GLY A 50 8.59 -18.66 9.34
N ALA A 51 8.40 -18.14 8.14
CA ALA A 51 8.36 -16.71 7.91
C ALA A 51 6.91 -16.22 7.86
N ASN A 52 6.71 -14.98 8.29
CA ASN A 52 5.43 -14.31 8.15
C ASN A 52 5.46 -13.43 6.93
N PRO A 53 4.37 -13.37 6.17
CA PRO A 53 4.33 -12.48 5.02
C PRO A 53 4.36 -11.02 5.46
N SER A 54 5.07 -10.22 4.70
CA SER A 54 5.06 -8.78 4.88
C SER A 54 4.60 -8.14 3.58
N TYR A 55 4.10 -6.91 3.68
CA TYR A 55 3.45 -6.27 2.56
C TYR A 55 4.11 -4.96 2.24
N ARG A 56 4.24 -4.67 0.96
CA ARG A 56 4.69 -3.37 0.48
C ARG A 56 3.65 -2.82 -0.46
N SER A 57 3.51 -1.51 -0.47
CA SER A 57 2.48 -0.85 -1.26
C SER A 57 3.09 0.20 -2.18
N TRP A 58 2.45 0.38 -3.33
CA TRP A 58 2.80 1.41 -4.28
C TRP A 58 1.53 2.13 -4.68
N TYR A 59 1.43 3.36 -4.24
CA TYR A 59 0.27 4.21 -4.50
C TYR A 59 0.28 4.64 -5.96
N GLU A 60 -0.84 4.45 -6.66
CA GLU A 60 -0.98 4.89 -8.03
C GLU A 60 -1.92 6.08 -8.14
N ASN A 61 -3.05 6.01 -7.47
CA ASN A 61 -3.98 7.12 -7.36
C ASN A 61 -4.91 6.83 -6.18
N ASP A 62 -5.92 7.67 -5.97
CA ASP A 62 -6.79 7.55 -4.80
C ASP A 62 -7.60 6.28 -4.77
N CYS A 63 -7.74 5.59 -5.88
CA CYS A 63 -8.49 4.33 -5.92
C CYS A 63 -7.60 3.12 -6.09
N PHE A 64 -6.47 3.23 -6.77
CA PHE A 64 -5.66 2.06 -7.10
C PHE A 64 -4.32 2.06 -6.39
N VAL A 65 -4.02 0.90 -5.80
CA VAL A 65 -2.75 0.66 -5.12
C VAL A 65 -2.26 -0.72 -5.52
N SER A 66 -0.97 -0.82 -5.82
CA SER A 66 -0.35 -2.13 -6.04
C SER A 66 0.23 -2.62 -4.73
N ILE A 67 -0.02 -3.87 -4.41
CA ILE A 67 0.47 -4.48 -3.16
C ILE A 67 1.32 -5.69 -3.52
N ALA A 68 2.45 -5.83 -2.86
CA ALA A 68 3.26 -7.04 -2.97
C ALA A 68 3.34 -7.70 -1.60
N ALA A 69 3.08 -9.00 -1.58
CA ALA A 69 3.28 -9.81 -0.39
C ALA A 69 4.57 -10.60 -0.56
N GLY A 70 5.42 -10.58 0.43
CA GLY A 70 6.70 -11.25 0.33
C GLY A 70 7.28 -11.56 1.68
N THR A 71 8.52 -12.02 1.68
CA THR A 71 9.21 -12.36 2.92
C THR A 71 10.66 -11.91 2.84
N TYR A 72 11.27 -11.78 4.01
CA TYR A 72 12.70 -11.54 4.10
C TYR A 72 13.43 -12.86 4.17
N GLN A 73 14.47 -12.98 3.37
CA GLN A 73 15.42 -14.07 3.49
C GLN A 73 16.76 -13.41 3.75
N GLU A 74 17.26 -13.64 4.96
CA GLU A 74 18.41 -12.93 5.46
C GLU A 74 18.07 -11.44 5.46
N ASP A 75 18.75 -10.61 4.69
CA ASP A 75 18.48 -9.18 4.67
C ASP A 75 17.75 -8.74 3.41
N THR A 76 17.35 -9.68 2.58
CA THR A 76 16.74 -9.37 1.29
C THR A 76 15.26 -9.71 1.30
N TRP A 77 14.46 -8.72 0.95
CA TRP A 77 13.02 -8.91 0.81
C TRP A 77 12.70 -9.34 -0.62
N SER A 78 11.89 -10.39 -0.75
CA SER A 78 11.47 -10.88 -2.06
C SER A 78 9.97 -10.95 -2.14
N ALA A 79 9.43 -10.41 -3.23
CA ALA A 79 8.00 -10.46 -3.47
C ALA A 79 7.62 -11.86 -3.96
N MET A 80 6.54 -12.39 -3.39
CA MET A 80 6.03 -13.71 -3.76
C MET A 80 4.73 -13.58 -4.54
N LYS A 81 3.96 -12.55 -4.29
CA LYS A 81 2.65 -12.39 -4.90
C LYS A 81 2.37 -10.91 -5.07
N TRP A 82 1.75 -10.56 -6.18
CA TRP A 82 1.36 -9.19 -6.46
C TRP A 82 -0.14 -9.06 -6.55
N PHE A 83 -0.67 -7.95 -6.09
CA PHE A 83 -2.10 -7.69 -6.10
C PHE A 83 -2.37 -6.29 -6.62
N SER A 84 -3.46 -6.16 -7.37
CA SER A 84 -4.00 -4.86 -7.75
C SER A 84 -5.23 -4.62 -6.88
N VAL A 85 -5.24 -3.51 -6.17
CA VAL A 85 -6.31 -3.20 -5.23
C VAL A 85 -7.02 -1.93 -5.66
N ASN A 86 -8.34 -2.01 -5.68
CA ASN A 86 -9.18 -0.85 -5.90
C ASN A 86 -9.89 -0.55 -4.58
N VAL A 87 -9.39 0.45 -3.84
CA VAL A 87 -9.98 0.77 -2.54
C VAL A 87 -11.34 1.43 -2.68
N CYS A 88 -11.60 2.06 -3.81
CA CYS A 88 -12.90 2.72 -4.04
C CYS A 88 -14.03 1.69 -4.17
N SER A 89 -13.75 0.54 -4.77
CA SER A 89 -14.72 -0.54 -4.90
C SER A 89 -14.49 -1.65 -3.89
N GLU A 90 -13.47 -1.50 -3.03
CA GLU A 90 -13.11 -2.49 -2.01
C GLU A 90 -12.85 -3.86 -2.60
N SER A 91 -12.10 -3.91 -3.69
CA SER A 91 -11.76 -5.16 -4.35
C SER A 91 -10.24 -5.32 -4.44
N ALA A 92 -9.79 -6.57 -4.39
CA ALA A 92 -8.40 -6.91 -4.54
C ALA A 92 -8.27 -8.11 -5.45
N GLU A 93 -7.36 -8.05 -6.40
CA GLU A 93 -7.20 -9.12 -7.38
C GLU A 93 -5.72 -9.49 -7.50
N ILE A 94 -5.46 -10.76 -7.74
CA ILE A 94 -4.10 -11.23 -7.95
C ILE A 94 -3.66 -10.79 -9.34
N MET A 95 -2.49 -10.17 -9.40
CA MET A 95 -1.88 -9.82 -10.68
C MET A 95 -1.07 -11.00 -11.15
N GLU A 96 -1.25 -11.37 -12.41
CA GLU A 96 -0.45 -12.42 -12.98
C GLU A 96 0.91 -11.85 -13.33
N SER A 97 1.95 -12.49 -12.80
CA SER A 97 3.31 -12.06 -13.10
C SER A 97 3.89 -12.97 -14.17
N GLU A 98 4.69 -12.38 -14.96
CA GLU A 98 5.37 -13.11 -16.03
C GLU A 98 6.47 -13.99 -15.50
#